data_0bffd2f716574be2f2bc96c01b1566c7
#
_entry.id   0bffd2f716574be2f2bc96c01b1566c7
#
_cell.length_a   1.000
_cell.length_b   1.000
_cell.length_c   1.000
_cell.angle_alpha   90.00
_cell.angle_beta   90.00
_cell.angle_gamma   90.00
#
_symmetry.space_group_name_H-M   'P 1'
#
loop_
_entity.id
_entity.type
_entity.pdbx_description
1 polymer ?
#
loop_
_entity_poly.entity_id
_entity_poly.type
_entity_poly.pdbx_seq_one_letter_code
_entity_poly.pdbx_strand_id
1 'polypeptide(L)'
;MLSCAEAARRLLGWEDILVLSHASPDGDTLGSAAALLRGLIALGKRVGFYCADPVPEKYRYLFQGLELGEFAPQHVVTVDVADVSLLGDAWEKYGGLVHLAIDHHATHRAFTEDCWVEGDSAAAAELIYLVLGEMGVPIDPAM
;
A
#
# COMPACT_ATOMS: atom_id res chain seq x y z
N MET A 1 12.13 -2.55 12.56
CA MET A 1 12.11 -2.04 11.17
C MET A 1 12.37 -3.20 10.22
N LEU A 2 11.50 -3.41 9.23
CA LEU A 2 11.69 -4.44 8.22
C LEU A 2 12.60 -3.97 7.10
N SER A 3 13.27 -4.91 6.44
CA SER A 3 13.92 -4.70 5.15
C SER A 3 12.92 -4.87 4.02
N CYS A 4 13.31 -4.49 2.81
CA CYS A 4 12.51 -4.74 1.61
C CYS A 4 12.20 -6.23 1.45
N ALA A 5 13.19 -7.09 1.61
CA ALA A 5 13.01 -8.54 1.50
C ALA A 5 12.02 -9.09 2.53
N GLU A 6 12.06 -8.57 3.76
CA GLU A 6 11.13 -8.97 4.81
C GLU A 6 9.71 -8.52 4.52
N ALA A 7 9.53 -7.26 4.03
CA ALA A 7 8.22 -6.77 3.61
C ALA A 7 7.65 -7.61 2.46
N ALA A 8 8.49 -7.98 1.49
CA ALA A 8 8.10 -8.85 0.38
C ALA A 8 7.62 -10.20 0.88
N ARG A 9 8.34 -10.80 1.83
CA ARG A 9 7.94 -12.11 2.40
C ARG A 9 6.60 -12.03 3.12
N ARG A 10 6.32 -10.94 3.86
CA ARG A 10 5.01 -10.74 4.49
C ARG A 10 3.91 -10.76 3.44
N LEU A 11 4.05 -9.92 2.42
CA LEU A 11 3.04 -9.78 1.36
C LEU A 11 2.84 -11.10 0.60
N LEU A 12 3.91 -11.82 0.29
CA LEU A 12 3.82 -13.10 -0.40
C LEU A 12 3.05 -14.16 0.39
N GLY A 13 3.13 -14.10 1.72
CA GLY A 13 2.46 -15.05 2.59
C GLY A 13 1.01 -14.69 2.90
N TRP A 14 0.54 -13.53 2.49
CA TRP A 14 -0.80 -13.05 2.84
C TRP A 14 -1.81 -13.27 1.72
N GLU A 15 -3.07 -13.43 2.13
CA GLU A 15 -4.24 -13.46 1.26
C GLU A 15 -5.24 -12.40 1.75
N ASP A 16 -6.21 -12.04 0.90
CA ASP A 16 -7.26 -11.09 1.25
C ASP A 16 -6.68 -9.78 1.79
N ILE A 17 -5.91 -9.09 0.96
CA ILE A 17 -5.13 -7.91 1.33
C ILE A 17 -5.87 -6.64 0.97
N LEU A 18 -6.03 -5.75 1.93
CA LEU A 18 -6.54 -4.40 1.69
C LEU A 18 -5.38 -3.41 1.73
N VAL A 19 -5.30 -2.55 0.73
CA VAL A 19 -4.31 -1.47 0.65
C VAL A 19 -4.98 -0.16 1.00
N LEU A 20 -4.39 0.59 1.94
CA LEU A 20 -4.88 1.89 2.38
C LEU A 20 -3.96 3.01 1.90
N SER A 21 -4.57 4.09 1.39
CA SER A 21 -3.91 5.38 1.16
C SER A 21 -4.33 6.37 2.24
N HIS A 22 -3.56 7.47 2.39
CA HIS A 22 -3.93 8.51 3.36
C HIS A 22 -5.11 9.34 2.85
N ALA A 23 -5.81 10.01 3.78
CA ALA A 23 -6.85 10.98 3.45
C ALA A 23 -6.23 12.14 2.64
N SER A 24 -7.04 12.83 1.87
CA SER A 24 -6.56 13.83 0.91
C SER A 24 -5.45 13.27 0.02
N PRO A 25 -5.72 12.18 -0.71
CA PRO A 25 -4.67 11.42 -1.36
C PRO A 25 -4.02 12.20 -2.50
N ASP A 26 -2.71 12.03 -2.63
CA ASP A 26 -1.91 12.61 -3.71
C ASP A 26 -1.43 11.53 -4.70
N GLY A 27 -0.65 11.96 -5.69
CA GLY A 27 -0.14 11.04 -6.71
C GLY A 27 0.79 9.97 -6.17
N ASP A 28 1.57 10.27 -5.14
CA ASP A 28 2.50 9.29 -4.58
C ASP A 28 1.76 8.16 -3.84
N THR A 29 0.84 8.50 -2.95
CA THR A 29 0.08 7.46 -2.22
C THR A 29 -0.80 6.65 -3.16
N LEU A 30 -1.45 7.29 -4.12
CA LEU A 30 -2.35 6.60 -5.06
C LEU A 30 -1.57 5.78 -6.09
N GLY A 31 -0.48 6.32 -6.63
CA GLY A 31 0.38 5.58 -7.55
C GLY A 31 1.02 4.36 -6.89
N SER A 32 1.47 4.53 -5.65
CA SER A 32 2.03 3.45 -4.84
C SER A 32 1.00 2.36 -4.59
N ALA A 33 -0.21 2.74 -4.20
CA ALA A 33 -1.29 1.79 -3.96
C ALA A 33 -1.66 1.04 -5.24
N ALA A 34 -1.85 1.74 -6.34
CA ALA A 34 -2.23 1.12 -7.61
C ALA A 34 -1.16 0.13 -8.10
N ALA A 35 0.11 0.49 -8.00
CA ALA A 35 1.21 -0.39 -8.41
C ALA A 35 1.27 -1.65 -7.54
N LEU A 36 1.13 -1.49 -6.22
CA LEU A 36 1.11 -2.62 -5.31
C LEU A 36 -0.08 -3.55 -5.60
N LEU A 37 -1.26 -2.98 -5.81
CA LEU A 37 -2.45 -3.75 -6.16
C LEU A 37 -2.24 -4.55 -7.44
N ARG A 38 -1.69 -3.93 -8.50
CA ARG A 38 -1.41 -4.64 -9.75
C ARG A 38 -0.43 -5.80 -9.54
N GLY A 39 0.60 -5.58 -8.74
CA GLY A 39 1.56 -6.63 -8.43
C GLY A 39 0.94 -7.80 -7.68
N LEU A 40 0.12 -7.52 -6.69
CA LEU A 40 -0.56 -8.55 -5.90
C LEU A 40 -1.57 -9.32 -6.74
N ILE A 41 -2.29 -8.64 -7.63
CA ILE A 41 -3.21 -9.29 -8.57
C ILE A 41 -2.44 -10.23 -9.51
N ALA A 42 -1.28 -9.79 -10.01
CA ALA A 42 -0.43 -10.63 -10.86
C ALA A 42 0.03 -11.90 -10.16
N LEU A 43 0.12 -11.87 -8.81
CA LEU A 43 0.46 -13.04 -8.00
C LEU A 43 -0.77 -13.89 -7.64
N GLY A 44 -1.94 -13.56 -8.17
CA GLY A 44 -3.17 -14.32 -7.93
C GLY A 44 -3.86 -14.00 -6.61
N LYS A 45 -3.51 -12.91 -5.95
CA LYS A 45 -4.09 -12.55 -4.65
C LYS A 45 -5.37 -11.75 -4.81
N ARG A 46 -6.30 -11.95 -3.89
CA ARG A 46 -7.52 -11.13 -3.79
C ARG A 46 -7.17 -9.85 -3.04
N VAL A 47 -7.45 -8.71 -3.67
CA VAL A 47 -7.06 -7.40 -3.12
C VAL A 47 -8.21 -6.41 -3.16
N GLY A 48 -8.16 -5.45 -2.25
CA GLY A 48 -9.08 -4.32 -2.20
C GLY A 48 -8.32 -3.04 -1.87
N PHE A 49 -8.98 -1.91 -2.06
CA PHE A 49 -8.43 -0.60 -1.80
C PHE A 49 -9.42 0.24 -1.01
N TYR A 50 -8.92 1.02 -0.05
CA TYR A 50 -9.75 1.98 0.69
C TYR A 50 -8.98 3.26 0.95
N CYS A 51 -9.69 4.37 0.82
CA CYS A 51 -9.21 5.70 1.17
C CYS A 51 -10.39 6.47 1.77
N ALA A 52 -10.15 7.21 2.86
CA ALA A 52 -11.21 7.97 3.54
C ALA A 52 -11.84 9.03 2.63
N ASP A 53 -11.05 9.59 1.72
CA ASP A 53 -11.51 10.59 0.76
C ASP A 53 -11.58 10.00 -0.65
N PRO A 54 -12.44 10.55 -1.53
CA PRO A 54 -12.52 10.09 -2.90
C PRO A 54 -11.20 10.29 -3.65
N VAL A 55 -10.91 9.36 -4.57
CA VAL A 55 -9.77 9.51 -5.47
C VAL A 55 -10.04 10.69 -6.40
N PRO A 56 -9.14 11.72 -6.44
CA PRO A 56 -9.31 12.82 -7.36
C PRO A 56 -9.41 12.33 -8.81
N GLU A 57 -10.26 12.99 -9.61
CA GLU A 57 -10.52 12.58 -10.98
C GLU A 57 -9.23 12.42 -11.81
N LYS A 58 -8.28 13.33 -11.63
CA LYS A 58 -7.01 13.30 -12.36
C LYS A 58 -6.16 12.06 -12.09
N TYR A 59 -6.44 11.32 -11.01
CA TYR A 59 -5.71 10.10 -10.64
C TYR A 59 -6.51 8.82 -10.86
N ARG A 60 -7.76 8.91 -11.29
CA ARG A 60 -8.60 7.70 -11.48
C ARG A 60 -8.02 6.73 -12.49
N TYR A 61 -7.27 7.22 -13.47
CA TYR A 61 -6.64 6.37 -14.47
C TYR A 61 -5.67 5.34 -13.86
N LEU A 62 -5.11 5.63 -12.68
CA LEU A 62 -4.18 4.71 -12.00
C LEU A 62 -4.85 3.38 -11.65
N PHE A 63 -6.15 3.41 -11.38
CA PHE A 63 -6.92 2.25 -10.96
C PHE A 63 -7.69 1.58 -12.10
N GLN A 64 -7.56 2.09 -13.30
CA GLN A 64 -8.28 1.57 -14.47
C GLN A 64 -7.86 0.12 -14.75
N GLY A 65 -8.86 -0.76 -14.91
CA GLY A 65 -8.61 -2.17 -15.20
C GLY A 65 -8.27 -3.02 -13.99
N LEU A 66 -8.22 -2.46 -12.78
CA LEU A 66 -7.98 -3.24 -11.57
C LEU A 66 -9.26 -3.94 -11.13
N GLU A 67 -9.16 -5.25 -10.92
CA GLU A 67 -10.26 -6.04 -10.35
C GLU A 67 -10.11 -6.05 -8.84
N LEU A 68 -10.80 -5.11 -8.18
CA LEU A 68 -10.78 -4.98 -6.73
C LEU A 68 -11.98 -5.69 -6.13
N GLY A 69 -11.74 -6.48 -5.08
CA GLY A 69 -12.79 -7.21 -4.39
C GLY A 69 -13.39 -6.45 -3.21
N GLU A 70 -14.60 -6.84 -2.84
CA GLU A 70 -15.22 -6.45 -1.57
C GLU A 70 -15.24 -7.70 -0.70
N PHE A 71 -14.52 -7.65 0.42
CA PHE A 71 -14.36 -8.80 1.31
C PHE A 71 -13.88 -8.31 2.68
N ALA A 72 -13.99 -9.17 3.67
CA ALA A 72 -13.38 -8.91 4.97
C ALA A 72 -11.86 -9.16 4.84
N PRO A 73 -11.01 -8.14 4.94
CA PRO A 73 -9.57 -8.33 4.77
C PRO A 73 -8.97 -9.12 5.92
N GLN A 74 -7.99 -9.97 5.61
CA GLN A 74 -7.19 -10.66 6.62
C GLN A 74 -5.97 -9.83 7.02
N HIS A 75 -5.43 -9.06 6.08
CA HIS A 75 -4.27 -8.21 6.30
C HIS A 75 -4.47 -6.87 5.61
N VAL A 76 -4.01 -5.82 6.25
CA VAL A 76 -4.09 -4.46 5.73
C VAL A 76 -2.68 -3.88 5.67
N VAL A 77 -2.34 -3.25 4.54
CA VAL A 77 -1.07 -2.56 4.36
C VAL A 77 -1.33 -1.09 4.05
N THR A 78 -0.58 -0.20 4.70
CA THR A 78 -0.64 1.23 4.39
C THR A 78 0.53 1.61 3.50
N VAL A 79 0.30 2.53 2.57
CA VAL A 79 1.34 3.06 1.69
C VAL A 79 1.37 4.59 1.77
N ASP A 80 2.55 5.14 2.03
CA ASP A 80 2.77 6.59 2.11
C ASP A 80 1.98 7.25 3.25
N VAL A 81 1.86 6.56 4.39
CA VAL A 81 1.14 7.06 5.57
C VAL A 81 2.11 7.21 6.73
N ALA A 82 2.37 8.45 7.14
CA ALA A 82 3.34 8.74 8.20
C ALA A 82 2.75 8.66 9.61
N ASP A 83 1.45 8.80 9.75
CA ASP A 83 0.77 8.87 11.05
C ASP A 83 -0.69 8.42 10.91
N VAL A 84 -1.24 7.81 11.95
CA VAL A 84 -2.63 7.33 11.93
C VAL A 84 -3.64 8.46 11.67
N SER A 85 -3.33 9.69 12.08
CA SER A 85 -4.22 10.83 11.83
C SER A 85 -4.47 11.08 10.34
N LEU A 86 -3.57 10.61 9.48
CA LEU A 86 -3.68 10.75 8.03
C LEU A 86 -4.61 9.71 7.39
N LEU A 87 -5.01 8.69 8.14
CA LEU A 87 -5.88 7.64 7.62
C LEU A 87 -7.36 8.00 7.63
N GLY A 88 -7.75 9.05 8.36
CA GLY A 88 -9.16 9.41 8.50
C GLY A 88 -9.95 8.25 9.13
N ASP A 89 -11.14 7.95 8.61
CA ASP A 89 -11.98 6.88 9.14
C ASP A 89 -11.44 5.48 8.85
N ALA A 90 -10.43 5.36 7.99
CA ALA A 90 -9.81 4.06 7.71
C ALA A 90 -9.18 3.45 8.97
N TRP A 91 -8.64 4.28 9.87
CA TRP A 91 -8.08 3.79 11.12
C TRP A 91 -9.13 3.15 12.01
N GLU A 92 -10.31 3.76 12.12
CA GLU A 92 -11.41 3.20 12.91
C GLU A 92 -11.91 1.88 12.31
N LYS A 93 -11.98 1.79 10.99
CA LYS A 93 -12.49 0.61 10.30
C LYS A 93 -11.50 -0.55 10.29
N TYR A 94 -10.22 -0.27 10.10
CA TYR A 94 -9.23 -1.29 9.77
C TYR A 94 -7.99 -1.27 10.64
N GLY A 95 -7.85 -0.34 11.58
CA GLY A 95 -6.62 -0.13 12.35
C GLY A 95 -6.07 -1.38 13.02
N GLY A 96 -6.95 -2.21 13.58
CA GLY A 96 -6.54 -3.45 14.23
C GLY A 96 -6.01 -4.53 13.29
N LEU A 97 -6.21 -4.37 11.98
CA LEU A 97 -5.75 -5.30 10.96
C LEU A 97 -4.54 -4.78 10.17
N VAL A 98 -4.06 -3.56 10.48
CA VAL A 98 -2.88 -3.02 9.80
C VAL A 98 -1.65 -3.78 10.29
N HIS A 99 -1.10 -4.60 9.43
CA HIS A 99 0.02 -5.47 9.75
C HIS A 99 1.33 -5.05 9.07
N LEU A 100 1.28 -4.07 8.18
CA LEU A 100 2.47 -3.56 7.50
C LEU A 100 2.26 -2.10 7.10
N ALA A 101 3.27 -1.26 7.34
CA ALA A 101 3.31 0.10 6.82
C ALA A 101 4.55 0.26 5.94
N ILE A 102 4.35 0.77 4.73
CA ILE A 102 5.43 1.09 3.79
C ILE A 102 5.42 2.60 3.58
N ASP A 103 6.49 3.27 3.97
CA ASP A 103 6.54 4.73 3.96
C ASP A 103 7.96 5.23 3.72
N HIS A 104 8.07 6.48 3.25
CA HIS A 104 9.36 7.13 3.03
C HIS A 104 9.57 8.38 3.89
N HIS A 105 8.62 8.73 4.74
CA HIS A 105 8.74 9.92 5.58
C HIS A 105 9.67 9.67 6.75
N ALA A 106 10.71 10.51 6.92
CA ALA A 106 11.60 10.43 8.06
C ALA A 106 10.86 10.64 9.39
N THR A 107 9.71 11.32 9.35
CA THR A 107 8.86 11.60 10.51
C THR A 107 7.83 10.51 10.77
N HIS A 108 7.94 9.36 10.10
CA HIS A 108 7.00 8.26 10.27
C HIS A 108 6.86 7.86 11.74
N ARG A 109 5.63 7.76 12.20
CA ARG A 109 5.31 7.26 13.54
C ARG A 109 4.82 5.82 13.43
N ALA A 110 5.55 4.91 14.01
CA ALA A 110 5.21 3.49 13.97
C ALA A 110 3.86 3.27 14.66
N PHE A 111 2.86 2.87 13.89
CA PHE A 111 1.52 2.55 14.38
C PHE A 111 1.16 1.08 14.17
N THR A 112 2.08 0.31 13.64
CA THR A 112 1.99 -1.14 13.53
C THR A 112 3.38 -1.74 13.80
N GLU A 113 3.44 -3.03 14.15
CA GLU A 113 4.71 -3.68 14.46
C GLU A 113 5.64 -3.76 13.27
N ASP A 114 5.09 -4.07 12.09
CA ASP A 114 5.88 -4.26 10.89
C ASP A 114 5.85 -2.99 10.04
N CYS A 115 6.95 -2.25 10.06
CA CYS A 115 7.13 -1.06 9.26
C CYS A 115 8.38 -1.20 8.41
N TRP A 116 8.26 -0.86 7.13
CA TRP A 116 9.40 -0.65 6.25
C TRP A 116 9.42 0.80 5.83
N VAL A 117 10.33 1.57 6.40
CA VAL A 117 10.43 3.02 6.21
C VAL A 117 11.83 3.36 5.73
N GLU A 118 11.90 4.06 4.59
CA GLU A 118 13.16 4.52 4.00
C GLU A 118 13.11 6.03 3.86
N GLY A 119 13.59 6.74 4.90
CA GLY A 119 13.55 8.21 4.92
C GLY A 119 14.36 8.89 3.82
N ASP A 120 15.30 8.17 3.21
CA ASP A 120 16.13 8.69 2.12
C ASP A 120 15.49 8.54 0.74
N SER A 121 14.40 7.79 0.62
CA SER A 121 13.70 7.67 -0.66
C SER A 121 12.92 8.94 -0.97
N ALA A 122 12.91 9.33 -2.25
CA ALA A 122 12.21 10.51 -2.71
C ALA A 122 10.69 10.33 -2.70
N ALA A 123 10.20 9.10 -2.83
CA ALA A 123 8.78 8.79 -2.90
C ALA A 123 8.50 7.35 -2.46
N ALA A 124 7.29 7.10 -1.94
CA ALA A 124 6.87 5.76 -1.60
C ALA A 124 6.80 4.85 -2.83
N ALA A 125 6.54 5.41 -4.00
CA ALA A 125 6.53 4.65 -5.26
C ALA A 125 7.85 3.93 -5.54
N GLU A 126 8.99 4.50 -5.13
CA GLU A 126 10.28 3.83 -5.24
C GLU A 126 10.33 2.55 -4.42
N LEU A 127 9.74 2.58 -3.22
CA LEU A 127 9.70 1.42 -2.34
C LEU A 127 8.83 0.33 -2.92
N ILE A 128 7.70 0.71 -3.53
CA ILE A 128 6.81 -0.26 -4.18
C ILE A 128 7.53 -0.92 -5.36
N TYR A 129 8.27 -0.14 -6.17
CA TYR A 129 9.09 -0.71 -7.23
C TYR A 129 10.05 -1.78 -6.69
N LEU A 130 10.73 -1.48 -5.59
CA LEU A 130 11.69 -2.40 -4.98
C LEU A 130 11.01 -3.67 -4.43
N VAL A 131 9.89 -3.52 -3.74
CA VAL A 131 9.20 -4.69 -3.15
C VAL A 131 8.59 -5.58 -4.22
N LEU A 132 8.09 -5.01 -5.30
CA LEU A 132 7.59 -5.80 -6.44
C LEU A 132 8.72 -6.62 -7.06
N GLY A 133 9.91 -6.03 -7.20
CA GLY A 133 11.09 -6.74 -7.67
C GLY A 133 11.45 -7.92 -6.77
N GLU A 134 11.44 -7.70 -5.45
CA GLU A 134 11.71 -8.77 -4.47
C GLU A 134 10.66 -9.88 -4.51
N MET A 135 9.41 -9.56 -4.83
CA MET A 135 8.36 -10.57 -4.98
C MET A 135 8.38 -11.27 -6.33
N GLY A 136 9.28 -10.89 -7.22
CA GLY A 136 9.39 -11.50 -8.54
C GLY A 136 8.31 -11.06 -9.53
N VAL A 137 7.70 -9.90 -9.30
CA VAL A 137 6.68 -9.35 -10.19
C VAL A 137 7.35 -8.53 -11.29
N PRO A 138 7.15 -8.87 -12.58
CA PRO A 138 7.64 -8.02 -13.65
C PRO A 138 6.95 -6.66 -13.62
N ILE A 139 7.73 -5.59 -13.78
CA ILE A 139 7.19 -4.24 -13.86
C ILE A 139 6.71 -4.02 -15.29
N ASP A 140 5.46 -3.64 -15.46
CA ASP A 140 4.91 -3.28 -16.76
C ASP A 140 4.56 -1.78 -16.83
N PRO A 141 4.30 -1.24 -18.03
CA PRO A 141 4.02 0.19 -18.17
C PRO A 141 2.79 0.72 -17.41
N ALA A 142 1.88 -0.17 -16.99
CA ALA A 142 0.71 0.22 -16.22
C ALA A 142 0.99 0.46 -14.74
N MET A 143 2.14 -0.01 -14.26
CA MET A 143 2.53 0.12 -12.85
C MET A 143 3.19 1.46 -12.50
#